data_46cda14d1690450279e8f750f2311078
#
_entry.id   46cda14d1690450279e8f750f2311078
#
_cell.length_a   1.000
_cell.length_b   1.000
_cell.length_c   1.000
_cell.angle_alpha   90.00
_cell.angle_beta   90.00
_cell.angle_gamma   90.00
#
_symmetry.space_group_name_H-M   'P 1'
#
loop_
_entity.id
_entity.type
_entity.pdbx_description
1 polymer ?
#
loop_
_entity_poly.entity_id
_entity_poly.type
_entity_poly.pdbx_seq_one_letter_code
_entity_poly.pdbx_strand_id
1 'polypeptide(L)'
;LDLTSGRDRGRLYRIAPTGWKPRSVPHLSHAKTADLVALLEHPNSWHRETASRLLFERQDASAVDGIRHLLRNSKSGLGRFHAIGSLEGLNALTADDVIVGLKDSVAGVRERAGWASEKLAPSEAVLDTLAALTDDENARVKMQLGFSLGEFPPSETRREALQSLLAGSGGDRWIRTAVFTSLGTEASDAFL
;
A
#
# COMPACT_ATOMS: atom_id res chain seq x y z
N LEU A 1 12.84 -14.30 47.77
CA LEU A 1 12.15 -14.28 46.47
C LEU A 1 12.64 -15.47 45.64
N ASP A 2 11.78 -16.46 45.37
CA ASP A 2 12.17 -17.59 44.52
C ASP A 2 12.14 -17.15 43.04
N LEU A 3 13.33 -16.90 42.50
CA LEU A 3 13.51 -16.46 41.10
C LEU A 3 13.22 -17.59 40.07
N THR A 4 12.99 -18.81 40.54
CA THR A 4 12.70 -19.97 39.69
C THR A 4 11.21 -20.36 39.66
N SER A 5 10.41 -19.75 40.54
CA SER A 5 8.97 -20.01 40.62
C SER A 5 8.25 -19.72 39.31
N GLY A 6 7.52 -20.70 38.81
CA GLY A 6 6.71 -20.54 37.62
C GLY A 6 7.44 -20.78 36.28
N ARG A 7 8.66 -21.33 36.27
CA ARG A 7 9.39 -21.70 35.03
C ARG A 7 8.70 -22.78 34.19
N ASP A 8 7.79 -23.55 34.79
CA ASP A 8 6.97 -24.58 34.20
C ASP A 8 5.71 -24.02 33.52
N ARG A 9 5.44 -22.69 33.65
CA ARG A 9 4.21 -22.05 33.16
C ARG A 9 4.52 -20.68 32.55
N GLY A 10 4.24 -20.55 31.27
CA GLY A 10 4.24 -19.23 30.62
C GLY A 10 3.14 -18.33 31.21
N ARG A 11 3.44 -17.06 31.47
CA ARG A 11 2.49 -16.06 31.98
C ARG A 11 2.61 -14.78 31.17
N LEU A 12 1.46 -14.25 30.75
CA LEU A 12 1.36 -12.92 30.17
C LEU A 12 0.68 -12.00 31.17
N TYR A 13 1.35 -10.90 31.51
CA TYR A 13 0.82 -9.88 32.42
C TYR A 13 0.50 -8.62 31.63
N ARG A 14 -0.61 -7.98 31.98
CA ARG A 14 -0.96 -6.66 31.48
C ARG A 14 -0.88 -5.66 32.63
N ILE A 15 -0.13 -4.60 32.44
CA ILE A 15 -0.14 -3.45 33.32
C ILE A 15 -1.24 -2.51 32.80
N ALA A 16 -2.24 -2.20 33.62
CA ALA A 16 -3.36 -1.37 33.24
C ALA A 16 -3.73 -0.41 34.39
N PRO A 17 -4.26 0.80 34.09
CA PRO A 17 -4.76 1.71 35.11
C PRO A 17 -5.89 1.09 35.93
N THR A 18 -6.06 1.55 37.17
CA THR A 18 -7.20 1.13 38.01
C THR A 18 -8.51 1.44 37.28
N GLY A 19 -9.43 0.45 37.24
CA GLY A 19 -10.72 0.59 36.58
C GLY A 19 -10.69 0.36 35.06
N TRP A 20 -9.52 0.04 34.46
CA TRP A 20 -9.47 -0.31 33.06
C TRP A 20 -10.32 -1.55 32.74
N LYS A 21 -11.11 -1.44 31.68
CA LYS A 21 -11.90 -2.57 31.15
C LYS A 21 -11.39 -2.95 29.75
N PRO A 22 -11.26 -4.24 29.46
CA PRO A 22 -10.89 -4.69 28.11
C PRO A 22 -11.94 -4.22 27.11
N ARG A 23 -11.51 -3.74 25.95
CA ARG A 23 -12.41 -3.47 24.83
C ARG A 23 -12.93 -4.80 24.29
N SER A 24 -14.15 -4.78 23.74
CA SER A 24 -14.66 -5.92 22.98
C SER A 24 -13.72 -6.23 21.82
N VAL A 25 -13.37 -7.49 21.66
CA VAL A 25 -12.52 -7.98 20.56
C VAL A 25 -13.45 -8.61 19.54
N PRO A 26 -13.34 -8.23 18.24
CA PRO A 26 -14.09 -8.89 17.18
C PRO A 26 -13.75 -10.37 17.10
N HIS A 27 -14.76 -11.23 16.94
CA HIS A 27 -14.57 -12.67 16.71
C HIS A 27 -14.36 -12.93 15.21
N LEU A 28 -13.12 -12.80 14.74
CA LEU A 28 -12.79 -12.80 13.31
C LEU A 28 -12.91 -14.16 12.64
N SER A 29 -12.77 -15.27 13.38
CA SER A 29 -12.87 -16.63 12.84
C SER A 29 -14.21 -16.92 12.15
N HIS A 30 -15.29 -16.32 12.64
CA HIS A 30 -16.66 -16.49 12.12
C HIS A 30 -17.23 -15.20 11.51
N ALA A 31 -16.40 -14.17 11.32
CA ALA A 31 -16.84 -12.91 10.74
C ALA A 31 -17.31 -13.13 9.29
N LYS A 32 -18.41 -12.49 8.92
CA LYS A 32 -18.89 -12.47 7.52
C LYS A 32 -17.91 -11.65 6.66
N THR A 33 -17.92 -11.89 5.36
CA THR A 33 -17.06 -11.16 4.41
C THR A 33 -17.26 -9.65 4.51
N ALA A 34 -18.49 -9.17 4.61
CA ALA A 34 -18.79 -7.74 4.79
C ALA A 34 -18.22 -7.16 6.09
N ASP A 35 -18.20 -7.93 7.19
CA ASP A 35 -17.62 -7.50 8.46
C ASP A 35 -16.09 -7.40 8.35
N LEU A 36 -15.45 -8.32 7.61
CA LEU A 36 -14.02 -8.26 7.33
C LEU A 36 -13.66 -7.01 6.50
N VAL A 37 -14.47 -6.70 5.49
CA VAL A 37 -14.29 -5.47 4.69
C VAL A 37 -14.36 -4.23 5.59
N ALA A 38 -15.35 -4.14 6.48
CA ALA A 38 -15.46 -3.01 7.42
C ALA A 38 -14.26 -2.92 8.37
N LEU A 39 -13.64 -4.05 8.74
CA LEU A 39 -12.46 -4.07 9.60
C LEU A 39 -11.18 -3.60 8.92
N LEU A 40 -11.13 -3.44 7.60
CA LEU A 40 -9.96 -2.87 6.89
C LEU A 40 -9.66 -1.42 7.30
N GLU A 41 -10.61 -0.71 7.90
CA GLU A 41 -10.39 0.65 8.44
C GLU A 41 -10.36 0.72 9.97
N HIS A 42 -10.32 -0.43 10.65
CA HIS A 42 -10.28 -0.47 12.11
C HIS A 42 -9.04 0.25 12.66
N PRO A 43 -9.13 1.03 13.75
CA PRO A 43 -8.00 1.79 14.31
C PRO A 43 -6.82 0.90 14.76
N ASN A 44 -7.07 -0.34 15.20
CA ASN A 44 -6.03 -1.29 15.57
C ASN A 44 -5.51 -2.05 14.34
N SER A 45 -4.19 -1.98 14.08
CA SER A 45 -3.53 -2.63 12.94
C SER A 45 -3.76 -4.14 12.90
N TRP A 46 -3.72 -4.80 14.06
CA TRP A 46 -3.93 -6.25 14.13
C TRP A 46 -5.27 -6.67 13.51
N HIS A 47 -6.35 -5.89 13.74
CA HIS A 47 -7.65 -6.18 13.14
C HIS A 47 -7.66 -5.95 11.64
N ARG A 48 -7.04 -4.87 11.16
CA ARG A 48 -6.93 -4.59 9.71
C ARG A 48 -6.16 -5.68 8.98
N GLU A 49 -4.98 -6.02 9.51
CA GLU A 49 -4.09 -7.03 8.92
C GLU A 49 -4.72 -8.41 8.95
N THR A 50 -5.37 -8.78 10.08
CA THR A 50 -6.08 -10.07 10.18
C THR A 50 -7.27 -10.12 9.23
N ALA A 51 -8.04 -9.03 9.09
CA ALA A 51 -9.15 -8.96 8.14
C ALA A 51 -8.66 -9.10 6.70
N SER A 52 -7.60 -8.37 6.33
CA SER A 52 -6.98 -8.46 5.00
C SER A 52 -6.49 -9.90 4.71
N ARG A 53 -5.82 -10.54 5.66
CA ARG A 53 -5.39 -11.93 5.54
C ARG A 53 -6.57 -12.89 5.37
N LEU A 54 -7.63 -12.75 6.15
CA LEU A 54 -8.81 -13.63 6.04
C LEU A 54 -9.55 -13.42 4.71
N LEU A 55 -9.62 -12.20 4.19
CA LEU A 55 -10.16 -11.94 2.85
C LEU A 55 -9.32 -12.63 1.79
N PHE A 56 -7.99 -12.55 1.88
CA PHE A 56 -7.06 -13.24 1.00
C PHE A 56 -7.23 -14.77 1.09
N GLU A 57 -7.27 -15.35 2.29
CA GLU A 57 -7.41 -16.79 2.50
C GLU A 57 -8.74 -17.33 1.96
N ARG A 58 -9.83 -16.57 2.10
CA ARG A 58 -11.16 -16.98 1.66
C ARG A 58 -11.39 -16.85 0.16
N GLN A 59 -10.69 -15.94 -0.52
CA GLN A 59 -10.88 -15.64 -1.94
C GLN A 59 -12.35 -15.42 -2.33
N ASP A 60 -13.13 -14.79 -1.43
CA ASP A 60 -14.55 -14.52 -1.63
C ASP A 60 -14.74 -13.26 -2.48
N ALA A 61 -15.09 -13.44 -3.75
CA ALA A 61 -15.30 -12.36 -4.70
C ALA A 61 -16.40 -11.37 -4.28
N SER A 62 -17.32 -11.76 -3.39
CA SER A 62 -18.36 -10.86 -2.86
C SER A 62 -17.80 -9.68 -2.06
N ALA A 63 -16.53 -9.75 -1.65
CA ALA A 63 -15.84 -8.64 -0.98
C ALA A 63 -15.49 -7.48 -1.91
N VAL A 64 -15.31 -7.72 -3.20
CA VAL A 64 -14.68 -6.80 -4.16
C VAL A 64 -15.38 -5.45 -4.21
N ASP A 65 -16.69 -5.44 -4.37
CA ASP A 65 -17.47 -4.18 -4.47
C ASP A 65 -17.41 -3.38 -3.17
N GLY A 66 -17.47 -4.06 -2.01
CA GLY A 66 -17.33 -3.43 -0.71
C GLY A 66 -15.93 -2.82 -0.51
N ILE A 67 -14.88 -3.51 -0.94
CA ILE A 67 -13.50 -3.01 -0.87
C ILE A 67 -13.30 -1.81 -1.81
N ARG A 68 -13.85 -1.84 -3.05
CA ARG A 68 -13.82 -0.70 -3.96
C ARG A 68 -14.57 0.51 -3.40
N HIS A 69 -15.72 0.27 -2.77
CA HIS A 69 -16.44 1.34 -2.09
C HIS A 69 -15.58 1.97 -0.98
N LEU A 70 -14.89 1.15 -0.19
CA LEU A 70 -14.01 1.62 0.87
C LEU A 70 -12.84 2.42 0.29
N LEU A 71 -12.18 1.95 -0.78
CA LEU A 71 -11.11 2.68 -1.48
C LEU A 71 -11.54 4.08 -1.90
N ARG A 72 -12.75 4.24 -2.42
CA ARG A 72 -13.25 5.51 -2.96
C ARG A 72 -13.82 6.45 -1.89
N ASN A 73 -14.40 5.91 -0.80
CA ASN A 73 -15.26 6.68 0.09
C ASN A 73 -14.80 6.72 1.55
N SER A 74 -13.88 5.85 1.98
CA SER A 74 -13.42 5.84 3.36
C SER A 74 -12.69 7.13 3.72
N LYS A 75 -12.99 7.69 4.89
CA LYS A 75 -12.24 8.81 5.47
C LYS A 75 -10.88 8.36 6.04
N SER A 76 -10.69 7.06 6.25
CA SER A 76 -9.46 6.48 6.78
C SER A 76 -8.46 6.23 5.67
N GLY A 77 -7.34 6.96 5.64
CA GLY A 77 -6.23 6.66 4.73
C GLY A 77 -5.68 5.24 4.91
N LEU A 78 -5.69 4.72 6.14
CA LEU A 78 -5.31 3.33 6.42
C LEU A 78 -6.31 2.33 5.82
N GLY A 79 -7.62 2.64 5.86
CA GLY A 79 -8.65 1.82 5.20
C GLY A 79 -8.41 1.77 3.70
N ARG A 80 -8.19 2.91 3.05
CA ARG A 80 -7.91 2.98 1.60
C ARG A 80 -6.61 2.27 1.22
N PHE A 81 -5.55 2.37 2.05
CA PHE A 81 -4.31 1.63 1.90
C PHE A 81 -4.55 0.10 1.90
N HIS A 82 -5.29 -0.40 2.90
CA HIS A 82 -5.61 -1.83 3.00
C HIS A 82 -6.57 -2.29 1.90
N ALA A 83 -7.45 -1.41 1.40
CA ALA A 83 -8.34 -1.72 0.29
C ALA A 83 -7.55 -2.06 -0.99
N ILE A 84 -6.53 -1.27 -1.34
CA ILE A 84 -5.66 -1.55 -2.50
C ILE A 84 -5.02 -2.94 -2.36
N GLY A 85 -4.42 -3.23 -1.19
CA GLY A 85 -3.77 -4.53 -0.95
C GLY A 85 -4.75 -5.70 -0.94
N SER A 86 -5.98 -5.49 -0.48
CA SER A 86 -7.00 -6.54 -0.49
C SER A 86 -7.54 -6.80 -1.89
N LEU A 87 -7.72 -5.77 -2.74
CA LEU A 87 -8.08 -5.94 -4.16
C LEU A 87 -6.98 -6.70 -4.92
N GLU A 88 -5.71 -6.36 -4.66
CA GLU A 88 -4.56 -7.10 -5.22
C GLU A 88 -4.59 -8.57 -4.79
N GLY A 89 -4.74 -8.85 -3.50
CA GLY A 89 -4.78 -10.21 -2.96
C GLY A 89 -5.96 -11.06 -3.46
N LEU A 90 -7.06 -10.42 -3.86
CA LEU A 90 -8.22 -11.07 -4.49
C LEU A 90 -8.09 -11.17 -6.02
N ASN A 91 -6.96 -10.76 -6.61
CA ASN A 91 -6.77 -10.65 -8.06
C ASN A 91 -7.87 -9.82 -8.75
N ALA A 92 -8.41 -8.81 -8.05
CA ALA A 92 -9.50 -7.96 -8.51
C ALA A 92 -9.10 -6.50 -8.70
N LEU A 93 -7.81 -6.17 -8.48
CA LEU A 93 -7.27 -4.83 -8.68
C LEU A 93 -7.33 -4.45 -10.16
N THR A 94 -7.79 -3.23 -10.45
CA THR A 94 -7.86 -2.70 -11.83
C THR A 94 -7.02 -1.43 -11.97
N ALA A 95 -6.75 -1.02 -13.22
CA ALA A 95 -6.09 0.25 -13.51
C ALA A 95 -6.83 1.45 -12.90
N ASP A 96 -8.16 1.45 -12.95
CA ASP A 96 -8.97 2.51 -12.33
C ASP A 96 -8.81 2.57 -10.81
N ASP A 97 -8.70 1.42 -10.14
CA ASP A 97 -8.48 1.37 -8.69
C ASP A 97 -7.09 1.94 -8.33
N VAL A 98 -6.07 1.63 -9.14
CA VAL A 98 -4.72 2.20 -8.99
C VAL A 98 -4.73 3.72 -9.22
N ILE A 99 -5.38 4.20 -10.28
CA ILE A 99 -5.50 5.65 -10.58
C ILE A 99 -6.18 6.39 -9.43
N VAL A 100 -7.23 5.82 -8.82
CA VAL A 100 -7.86 6.38 -7.63
C VAL A 100 -6.86 6.49 -6.48
N GLY A 101 -6.07 5.45 -6.23
CA GLY A 101 -5.06 5.44 -5.18
C GLY A 101 -3.89 6.41 -5.43
N LEU A 102 -3.43 6.55 -6.68
CA LEU A 102 -2.38 7.51 -7.08
C LEU A 102 -2.81 8.97 -6.87
N LYS A 103 -4.10 9.27 -6.92
CA LYS A 103 -4.67 10.61 -6.69
C LYS A 103 -5.10 10.85 -5.24
N ASP A 104 -4.76 9.95 -4.32
CA ASP A 104 -5.15 10.07 -2.92
C ASP A 104 -4.45 11.23 -2.20
N SER A 105 -5.14 11.87 -1.27
CA SER A 105 -4.59 12.93 -0.44
C SER A 105 -3.51 12.44 0.54
N VAL A 106 -3.49 11.15 0.87
CA VAL A 106 -2.54 10.54 1.82
C VAL A 106 -1.38 9.92 1.06
N ALA A 107 -0.17 10.41 1.28
CA ALA A 107 1.04 9.96 0.60
C ALA A 107 1.26 8.44 0.67
N GLY A 108 0.99 7.81 1.83
CA GLY A 108 1.11 6.35 1.97
C GLY A 108 0.14 5.56 1.08
N VAL A 109 -1.02 6.13 0.73
CA VAL A 109 -1.95 5.51 -0.24
C VAL A 109 -1.42 5.65 -1.65
N ARG A 110 -0.88 6.83 -2.02
CA ARG A 110 -0.22 7.05 -3.33
C ARG A 110 0.98 6.13 -3.52
N GLU A 111 1.84 6.00 -2.50
CA GLU A 111 2.97 5.06 -2.49
C GLU A 111 2.51 3.62 -2.71
N ARG A 112 1.47 3.18 -1.98
CA ARG A 112 0.88 1.83 -2.12
C ARG A 112 0.30 1.60 -3.51
N ALA A 113 -0.36 2.59 -4.08
CA ALA A 113 -0.92 2.51 -5.43
C ALA A 113 0.18 2.44 -6.50
N GLY A 114 1.27 3.19 -6.34
CA GLY A 114 2.45 3.08 -7.19
C GLY A 114 3.00 1.65 -7.20
N TRP A 115 3.24 1.08 -6.04
CA TRP A 115 3.70 -0.31 -5.97
C TRP A 115 2.68 -1.31 -6.54
N ALA A 116 1.39 -1.10 -6.30
CA ALA A 116 0.34 -1.98 -6.83
C ALA A 116 0.24 -1.92 -8.36
N SER A 117 0.62 -0.80 -9.00
CA SER A 117 0.63 -0.66 -10.46
C SER A 117 1.57 -1.66 -11.15
N GLU A 118 2.65 -2.06 -10.47
CA GLU A 118 3.64 -3.02 -10.97
C GLU A 118 3.07 -4.44 -11.18
N LYS A 119 1.91 -4.73 -10.61
CA LYS A 119 1.22 -6.03 -10.72
C LYS A 119 0.22 -6.09 -11.87
N LEU A 120 -0.03 -4.98 -12.51
CA LEU A 120 -0.97 -4.89 -13.62
C LEU A 120 -0.25 -4.93 -14.97
N ALA A 121 -0.98 -5.32 -16.02
CA ALA A 121 -0.50 -5.09 -17.36
C ALA A 121 -0.30 -3.58 -17.60
N PRO A 122 0.77 -3.18 -18.29
CA PRO A 122 1.04 -1.76 -18.57
C PRO A 122 -0.17 -1.06 -19.20
N SER A 123 -0.49 0.11 -18.65
CA SER A 123 -1.60 0.95 -19.08
C SER A 123 -1.11 2.40 -19.24
N GLU A 124 -1.37 3.01 -20.39
CA GLU A 124 -1.00 4.41 -20.65
C GLU A 124 -1.61 5.36 -19.62
N ALA A 125 -2.88 5.17 -19.26
CA ALA A 125 -3.54 6.01 -18.26
C ALA A 125 -2.91 5.91 -16.86
N VAL A 126 -2.39 4.73 -16.49
CA VAL A 126 -1.64 4.55 -15.23
C VAL A 126 -0.29 5.23 -15.34
N LEU A 127 0.44 5.05 -16.46
CA LEU A 127 1.73 5.69 -16.71
C LEU A 127 1.63 7.22 -16.64
N ASP A 128 0.64 7.81 -17.30
CA ASP A 128 0.39 9.26 -17.27
C ASP A 128 0.11 9.77 -15.85
N THR A 129 -0.65 8.97 -15.08
CA THR A 129 -0.96 9.32 -13.69
C THR A 129 0.28 9.23 -12.79
N LEU A 130 1.16 8.23 -13.01
CA LEU A 130 2.45 8.12 -12.31
C LEU A 130 3.36 9.30 -12.70
N ALA A 131 3.46 9.62 -13.99
CA ALA A 131 4.28 10.73 -14.47
C ALA A 131 3.85 12.08 -13.88
N ALA A 132 2.56 12.29 -13.66
CA ALA A 132 2.05 13.50 -13.01
C ALA A 132 2.45 13.65 -11.53
N LEU A 133 2.99 12.61 -10.89
CA LEU A 133 3.42 12.63 -9.48
C LEU A 133 4.94 12.85 -9.29
N THR A 134 5.68 13.17 -10.35
CA THR A 134 7.14 13.40 -10.27
C THR A 134 7.52 14.55 -9.34
N ASP A 135 6.64 15.50 -9.14
CA ASP A 135 6.80 16.63 -8.20
C ASP A 135 6.08 16.41 -6.85
N ASP A 136 5.68 15.17 -6.53
CA ASP A 136 5.05 14.89 -5.23
C ASP A 136 5.94 15.39 -4.08
N GLU A 137 5.32 16.04 -3.10
CA GLU A 137 6.02 16.58 -1.92
C GLU A 137 6.66 15.50 -1.05
N ASN A 138 6.18 14.27 -1.14
CA ASN A 138 6.64 13.14 -0.32
C ASN A 138 7.74 12.34 -1.02
N ALA A 139 8.93 12.31 -0.42
CA ALA A 139 10.10 11.60 -0.96
C ALA A 139 9.88 10.08 -1.14
N ARG A 140 9.06 9.44 -0.29
CA ARG A 140 8.74 8.01 -0.43
C ARG A 140 7.88 7.73 -1.65
N VAL A 141 6.93 8.62 -1.95
CA VAL A 141 6.14 8.53 -3.19
C VAL A 141 7.08 8.66 -4.39
N LYS A 142 7.94 9.67 -4.43
CA LYS A 142 8.92 9.85 -5.52
C LYS A 142 9.87 8.67 -5.68
N MET A 143 10.34 8.09 -4.57
CA MET A 143 11.18 6.90 -4.62
C MET A 143 10.42 5.71 -5.22
N GLN A 144 9.18 5.48 -4.79
CA GLN A 144 8.34 4.43 -5.34
C GLN A 144 8.05 4.65 -6.83
N LEU A 145 7.78 5.89 -7.25
CA LEU A 145 7.63 6.23 -8.67
C LEU A 145 8.87 5.85 -9.48
N GLY A 146 10.07 6.12 -8.94
CA GLY A 146 11.32 5.75 -9.59
C GLY A 146 11.38 4.26 -9.90
N PHE A 147 10.89 3.38 -9.03
CA PHE A 147 10.80 1.95 -9.26
C PHE A 147 9.64 1.59 -10.21
N SER A 148 8.45 2.08 -9.92
CA SER A 148 7.24 1.69 -10.67
C SER A 148 7.29 2.10 -12.14
N LEU A 149 7.90 3.24 -12.46
CA LEU A 149 8.12 3.65 -13.86
C LEU A 149 9.01 2.66 -14.63
N GLY A 150 9.90 1.94 -13.93
CA GLY A 150 10.75 0.91 -14.52
C GLY A 150 10.01 -0.31 -15.06
N GLU A 151 8.83 -0.59 -14.53
CA GLU A 151 8.00 -1.72 -14.94
C GLU A 151 7.20 -1.46 -16.24
N PHE A 152 7.21 -0.21 -16.73
CA PHE A 152 6.57 0.15 -17.99
C PHE A 152 7.54 0.02 -19.17
N PRO A 153 7.04 -0.36 -20.36
CA PRO A 153 7.85 -0.35 -21.57
C PRO A 153 8.48 1.01 -21.84
N PRO A 154 9.65 1.05 -22.51
CA PRO A 154 10.27 2.30 -22.94
C PRO A 154 9.28 3.17 -23.72
N SER A 155 9.15 4.42 -23.30
CA SER A 155 8.28 5.43 -23.95
C SER A 155 8.79 6.83 -23.62
N GLU A 156 8.35 7.82 -24.39
CA GLU A 156 8.69 9.22 -24.15
C GLU A 156 8.21 9.67 -22.77
N THR A 157 6.94 9.41 -22.42
CA THR A 157 6.35 9.75 -21.11
C THR A 157 7.16 9.15 -19.96
N ARG A 158 7.55 7.87 -20.06
CA ARG A 158 8.38 7.20 -19.05
C ARG A 158 9.75 7.88 -18.90
N ARG A 159 10.41 8.17 -20.02
CA ARG A 159 11.73 8.80 -20.04
C ARG A 159 11.69 10.19 -19.41
N GLU A 160 10.74 11.02 -19.81
CA GLU A 160 10.57 12.38 -19.27
C GLU A 160 10.25 12.36 -17.77
N ALA A 161 9.41 11.42 -17.31
CA ALA A 161 9.11 11.27 -15.89
C ALA A 161 10.34 10.89 -15.06
N LEU A 162 11.17 9.95 -15.53
CA LEU A 162 12.42 9.57 -14.86
C LEU A 162 13.43 10.71 -14.85
N GLN A 163 13.54 11.48 -15.94
CA GLN A 163 14.39 12.69 -16.01
C GLN A 163 13.90 13.77 -15.05
N SER A 164 12.59 14.00 -14.97
CA SER A 164 11.98 14.95 -14.03
C SER A 164 12.29 14.59 -12.57
N LEU A 165 12.17 13.32 -12.20
CA LEU A 165 12.54 12.84 -10.85
C LEU A 165 14.00 13.14 -10.52
N LEU A 166 14.93 12.94 -11.47
CA LEU A 166 16.35 13.23 -11.28
C LEU A 166 16.61 14.72 -11.19
N ALA A 167 16.00 15.53 -12.05
CA ALA A 167 16.16 16.99 -12.03
C ALA A 167 15.63 17.60 -10.72
N GLY A 168 14.45 17.17 -10.26
CA GLY A 168 13.82 17.71 -9.05
C GLY A 168 14.31 17.11 -7.73
N SER A 169 14.83 15.90 -7.75
CA SER A 169 15.14 15.14 -6.52
C SER A 169 16.42 14.31 -6.60
N GLY A 170 17.25 14.48 -7.61
CA GLY A 170 18.51 13.73 -7.81
C GLY A 170 19.55 13.92 -6.69
N GLY A 171 19.38 14.89 -5.80
CA GLY A 171 20.17 15.03 -4.58
C GLY A 171 19.85 13.95 -3.53
N ASP A 172 18.64 13.38 -3.54
CA ASP A 172 18.27 12.25 -2.69
C ASP A 172 18.86 10.96 -3.26
N ARG A 173 19.70 10.30 -2.44
CA ARG A 173 20.40 9.07 -2.87
C ARG A 173 19.43 7.92 -3.21
N TRP A 174 18.30 7.84 -2.52
CA TRP A 174 17.35 6.74 -2.68
C TRP A 174 16.49 6.91 -3.93
N ILE A 175 16.01 8.13 -4.18
CA ILE A 175 15.29 8.46 -5.43
C ILE A 175 16.22 8.25 -6.63
N ARG A 176 17.44 8.74 -6.55
CA ARG A 176 18.45 8.52 -7.60
C ARG A 176 18.71 7.03 -7.85
N THR A 177 18.87 6.22 -6.78
CA THR A 177 19.06 4.78 -6.92
C THR A 177 17.85 4.13 -7.58
N ALA A 178 16.62 4.47 -7.18
CA ALA A 178 15.41 3.93 -7.78
C ALA A 178 15.34 4.22 -9.29
N VAL A 179 15.61 5.45 -9.69
CA VAL A 179 15.62 5.85 -11.12
C VAL A 179 16.69 5.10 -11.91
N PHE A 180 17.93 5.01 -11.40
CA PHE A 180 18.99 4.27 -12.10
C PHE A 180 18.70 2.77 -12.20
N THR A 181 18.07 2.18 -11.19
CA THR A 181 17.62 0.78 -11.25
C THR A 181 16.62 0.58 -12.39
N SER A 182 15.74 1.53 -12.60
CA SER A 182 14.68 1.47 -13.62
C SER A 182 15.18 1.78 -15.04
N LEU A 183 16.23 2.58 -15.18
CA LEU A 183 16.85 2.83 -16.49
C LEU A 183 17.65 1.64 -17.00
N GLY A 184 18.25 0.84 -16.09
CA GLY A 184 19.06 -0.32 -16.50
C GLY A 184 20.13 0.03 -17.53
N THR A 185 20.11 -0.65 -18.67
CA THR A 185 21.06 -0.43 -19.79
C THR A 185 20.78 0.86 -20.58
N GLU A 186 19.62 1.48 -20.42
CA GLU A 186 19.25 2.74 -21.08
C GLU A 186 19.85 3.97 -20.36
N ALA A 187 20.53 3.76 -19.24
CA ALA A 187 21.08 4.87 -18.43
C ALA A 187 22.06 5.75 -19.23
N SER A 188 22.83 5.18 -20.16
CA SER A 188 23.75 5.94 -21.01
C SER A 188 23.03 6.88 -21.99
N ASP A 189 21.87 6.45 -22.49
CA ASP A 189 21.11 7.19 -23.51
C ASP A 189 20.17 8.24 -22.91
N ALA A 190 19.86 8.11 -21.64
CA ALA A 190 18.98 9.04 -20.91
C ALA A 190 19.69 10.36 -20.52
N PHE A 191 21.03 10.43 -20.61
CA PHE A 191 21.86 11.57 -20.20
C PHE A 191 22.66 12.21 -21.33
N LEU A 192 22.52 11.72 -22.57
CA LEU A 192 23.07 12.35 -23.77
C LEU A 192 22.00 13.19 -24.48
#